data_bbd68733f13d9f5c78efb033b0ffd204
#
_entry.id   bbd68733f13d9f5c78efb033b0ffd204
#
_cell.length_a   1.000
_cell.length_b   1.000
_cell.length_c   1.000
_cell.angle_alpha   90.00
_cell.angle_beta   90.00
_cell.angle_gamma   90.00
#
_symmetry.space_group_name_H-M   'P 1'
#
loop_
_entity.id
_entity.type
_entity.pdbx_description
1 polymer ?
#
loop_
_entity_poly.entity_id
_entity_poly.type
_entity_poly.pdbx_seq_one_letter_code
_entity_poly.pdbx_strand_id
1 'polypeptide(L)'
;MKTLARLTAILAALLVVLTARAQQPAGSATAASTQAQKSIEAYLRNLYAFGPDVKLIVGPLKESPVEGMLETNIDVTIGENKENAKFYVSKDGRFLFRGELSDMTKDPLADNLAQIRMTDAPALGDPKAPVTIVEYSDFECPVCRNLHDALRSILPNYGGKVRVIFKDFPIEQLHPWARTAAIAGRCAYRQKPEAFWKVYDLIYDNQEIISAGNAWTKMVDYASQSGLEAEAFKSCMASPEAGAAVNASHANGEKLEVNSTPTVFVNGRRMVGADAHLIEQYINYELAKAGANKSAEKR
;
A
#
# COMPACT_ATOMS: atom_id res chain seq x y z
N MET A 1 -50.26 -21.51 -66.40
CA MET A 1 -48.79 -21.64 -66.13
C MET A 1 -48.09 -20.33 -66.48
N LYS A 2 -48.45 -19.19 -65.89
CA LYS A 2 -47.75 -17.89 -66.08
C LYS A 2 -47.74 -16.99 -64.79
N THR A 3 -47.96 -17.54 -63.60
CA THR A 3 -48.07 -16.76 -62.37
C THR A 3 -47.09 -17.19 -61.28
N LEU A 4 -46.16 -18.12 -61.56
CA LEU A 4 -45.18 -18.60 -60.53
C LEU A 4 -43.73 -18.04 -60.70
N ALA A 5 -43.51 -17.20 -61.75
CA ALA A 5 -42.16 -16.71 -62.08
C ALA A 5 -41.84 -15.28 -61.57
N ARG A 6 -42.76 -14.64 -60.81
CA ARG A 6 -42.57 -13.25 -60.36
C ARG A 6 -42.36 -13.09 -58.84
N LEU A 7 -42.42 -14.16 -58.06
CA LEU A 7 -42.18 -14.08 -56.58
C LEU A 7 -40.76 -14.43 -56.16
N THR A 8 -39.91 -14.96 -57.04
CA THR A 8 -38.52 -15.32 -56.67
C THR A 8 -37.49 -14.20 -56.88
N ALA A 9 -37.89 -13.10 -57.54
CA ALA A 9 -36.96 -11.99 -57.82
C ALA A 9 -36.95 -10.89 -56.73
N ILE A 10 -37.86 -10.90 -55.75
CA ILE A 10 -37.96 -9.87 -54.71
C ILE A 10 -37.25 -10.31 -53.39
N LEU A 11 -37.01 -11.62 -53.23
CA LEU A 11 -36.31 -12.11 -51.99
C LEU A 11 -34.78 -12.08 -52.09
N ALA A 12 -34.19 -11.89 -53.27
CA ALA A 12 -32.73 -11.81 -53.45
C ALA A 12 -32.17 -10.37 -53.30
N ALA A 13 -33.02 -9.33 -53.26
CA ALA A 13 -32.59 -7.94 -53.13
C ALA A 13 -32.52 -7.45 -51.65
N LEU A 14 -33.01 -8.23 -50.67
CA LEU A 14 -33.06 -7.84 -49.26
C LEU A 14 -31.90 -8.45 -48.40
N LEU A 15 -31.00 -9.24 -48.98
CA LEU A 15 -29.92 -9.94 -48.27
C LEU A 15 -28.52 -9.35 -48.51
N VAL A 16 -28.40 -8.21 -49.20
CA VAL A 16 -27.09 -7.58 -49.51
C VAL A 16 -26.85 -6.28 -48.72
N VAL A 17 -27.77 -5.85 -47.86
CA VAL A 17 -27.59 -4.56 -47.10
C VAL A 17 -27.05 -4.76 -45.67
N LEU A 18 -26.70 -5.98 -45.25
CA LEU A 18 -26.32 -6.25 -43.85
C LEU A 18 -24.83 -6.58 -43.61
N THR A 19 -23.91 -6.24 -44.50
CA THR A 19 -22.44 -6.49 -44.25
C THR A 19 -21.51 -5.36 -44.66
N ALA A 20 -21.97 -4.11 -44.59
CA ALA A 20 -21.06 -2.97 -44.62
C ALA A 20 -20.86 -2.44 -43.18
N ARG A 21 -20.40 -3.29 -42.27
CA ARG A 21 -19.69 -2.81 -41.08
C ARG A 21 -18.35 -2.31 -41.60
N ALA A 22 -18.26 -0.99 -41.79
CA ALA A 22 -17.00 -0.33 -42.09
C ALA A 22 -15.98 -0.73 -41.03
N GLN A 23 -15.02 -1.59 -41.39
CA GLN A 23 -13.78 -1.77 -40.70
C GLN A 23 -13.07 -0.40 -40.74
N GLN A 24 -13.16 0.37 -39.65
CA GLN A 24 -12.28 1.51 -39.45
C GLN A 24 -10.84 1.00 -39.47
N PRO A 25 -9.98 1.54 -40.34
CA PRO A 25 -8.59 1.09 -40.42
C PRO A 25 -7.90 1.34 -39.07
N ALA A 26 -7.29 0.32 -38.51
CA ALA A 26 -6.52 0.36 -37.24
C ALA A 26 -5.44 1.47 -37.24
N GLY A 27 -5.04 2.00 -38.37
CA GLY A 27 -4.09 3.10 -38.51
C GLY A 27 -4.58 4.48 -38.06
N SER A 28 -5.90 4.72 -38.07
CA SER A 28 -6.45 6.04 -37.71
C SER A 28 -6.49 6.25 -36.17
N ALA A 29 -6.71 5.19 -35.39
CA ALA A 29 -6.72 5.25 -33.93
C ALA A 29 -5.32 5.50 -33.35
N THR A 30 -4.28 4.93 -33.97
CA THR A 30 -2.89 5.11 -33.53
C THR A 30 -2.37 6.52 -33.81
N ALA A 31 -2.74 7.10 -34.97
CA ALA A 31 -2.35 8.47 -35.33
C ALA A 31 -3.04 9.52 -34.44
N ALA A 32 -4.34 9.33 -34.13
CA ALA A 32 -5.09 10.21 -33.24
C ALA A 32 -4.53 10.17 -31.80
N SER A 33 -4.19 8.97 -31.31
CA SER A 33 -3.53 8.80 -29.99
C SER A 33 -2.19 9.52 -29.93
N THR A 34 -1.35 9.39 -30.95
CA THR A 34 -0.05 10.07 -31.03
C THR A 34 -0.19 11.58 -31.09
N GLN A 35 -1.20 12.12 -31.77
CA GLN A 35 -1.45 13.56 -31.81
C GLN A 35 -1.93 14.09 -30.46
N ALA A 36 -2.81 13.36 -29.77
CA ALA A 36 -3.26 13.73 -28.43
C ALA A 36 -2.11 13.73 -27.42
N GLN A 37 -1.22 12.74 -27.46
CA GLN A 37 -0.01 12.68 -26.62
C GLN A 37 0.89 13.91 -26.83
N LYS A 38 1.13 14.31 -28.09
CA LYS A 38 1.91 15.53 -28.41
C LYS A 38 1.25 16.80 -27.89
N SER A 39 -0.08 16.90 -27.97
CA SER A 39 -0.82 18.04 -27.47
C SER A 39 -0.73 18.15 -25.94
N ILE A 40 -0.85 17.01 -25.23
CA ILE A 40 -0.67 16.96 -23.78
C ILE A 40 0.77 17.35 -23.40
N GLU A 41 1.78 16.81 -24.09
CA GLU A 41 3.18 17.17 -23.85
C GLU A 41 3.42 18.65 -24.02
N ALA A 42 2.99 19.24 -25.14
CA ALA A 42 3.15 20.65 -25.43
C ALA A 42 2.45 21.54 -24.38
N TYR A 43 1.24 21.18 -23.96
CA TYR A 43 0.51 21.87 -22.91
C TYR A 43 1.26 21.86 -21.59
N LEU A 44 1.74 20.69 -21.14
CA LEU A 44 2.47 20.55 -19.87
C LEU A 44 3.82 21.24 -19.89
N ARG A 45 4.56 21.19 -21.01
CA ARG A 45 5.80 21.96 -21.16
C ARG A 45 5.57 23.46 -21.02
N ASN A 46 4.48 23.96 -21.60
CA ASN A 46 4.11 25.38 -21.46
C ASN A 46 3.66 25.71 -20.04
N LEU A 47 2.82 24.87 -19.43
CA LEU A 47 2.26 25.09 -18.09
C LEU A 47 3.34 25.16 -17.01
N TYR A 48 4.32 24.27 -17.07
CA TYR A 48 5.38 24.12 -16.05
C TYR A 48 6.72 24.75 -16.47
N ALA A 49 6.76 25.40 -17.62
CA ALA A 49 7.99 25.98 -18.22
C ALA A 49 9.13 24.94 -18.36
N PHE A 50 8.78 23.69 -18.71
CA PHE A 50 9.77 22.61 -18.89
C PHE A 50 10.63 22.86 -20.10
N GLY A 51 11.94 23.06 -19.87
CA GLY A 51 12.96 23.19 -20.91
C GLY A 51 13.27 21.86 -21.64
N PRO A 52 14.17 21.91 -22.60
CA PRO A 52 14.58 20.72 -23.38
C PRO A 52 15.24 19.64 -22.53
N ASP A 53 15.84 19.99 -21.42
CA ASP A 53 16.52 19.06 -20.49
C ASP A 53 15.56 18.21 -19.68
N VAL A 54 14.26 18.58 -19.63
CA VAL A 54 13.23 17.80 -18.93
C VAL A 54 12.72 16.72 -19.86
N LYS A 55 12.94 15.45 -19.49
CA LYS A 55 12.37 14.32 -20.20
C LYS A 55 10.92 14.14 -19.74
N LEU A 56 9.96 14.39 -20.65
CA LEU A 56 8.54 14.20 -20.43
C LEU A 56 8.03 13.14 -21.40
N ILE A 57 7.44 12.08 -20.88
CA ILE A 57 6.90 10.97 -21.67
C ILE A 57 5.42 10.82 -21.33
N VAL A 58 4.57 11.06 -22.31
CA VAL A 58 3.14 10.77 -22.23
C VAL A 58 2.91 9.35 -22.69
N GLY A 59 2.44 8.50 -21.77
CA GLY A 59 2.13 7.10 -22.05
C GLY A 59 0.97 6.91 -23.03
N PRO A 60 0.64 5.67 -23.38
CA PRO A 60 -0.50 5.37 -24.25
C PRO A 60 -1.81 5.81 -23.60
N LEU A 61 -2.68 6.44 -24.38
CA LEU A 61 -4.05 6.77 -23.97
C LEU A 61 -4.90 5.50 -23.97
N LYS A 62 -5.56 5.22 -22.85
CA LYS A 62 -6.47 4.08 -22.67
C LYS A 62 -7.86 4.57 -22.28
N GLU A 63 -8.88 3.75 -22.51
CA GLU A 63 -10.23 4.06 -21.99
C GLU A 63 -10.19 4.14 -20.45
N SER A 64 -10.76 5.22 -19.93
CA SER A 64 -10.96 5.42 -18.50
C SER A 64 -12.26 4.75 -18.04
N PRO A 65 -12.38 4.35 -16.76
CA PRO A 65 -13.67 3.93 -16.19
C PRO A 65 -14.77 5.00 -16.26
N VAL A 66 -14.39 6.27 -16.43
CA VAL A 66 -15.32 7.39 -16.60
C VAL A 66 -15.63 7.58 -18.08
N GLU A 67 -16.91 7.46 -18.45
CA GLU A 67 -17.35 7.67 -19.81
C GLU A 67 -16.93 9.05 -20.36
N GLY A 68 -16.45 9.09 -21.59
CA GLY A 68 -15.98 10.32 -22.24
C GLY A 68 -14.56 10.74 -21.87
N MET A 69 -13.87 9.97 -21.03
CA MET A 69 -12.48 10.23 -20.63
C MET A 69 -11.55 9.11 -21.10
N LEU A 70 -10.29 9.48 -21.33
CA LEU A 70 -9.15 8.57 -21.53
C LEU A 70 -8.19 8.75 -20.35
N GLU A 71 -7.42 7.72 -20.02
CA GLU A 71 -6.38 7.81 -19.00
C GLU A 71 -5.00 7.53 -19.59
N THR A 72 -3.98 8.14 -19.00
CA THR A 72 -2.57 7.92 -19.33
C THR A 72 -1.69 8.17 -18.10
N ASN A 73 -0.54 7.52 -18.06
CA ASN A 73 0.52 7.87 -17.13
C ASN A 73 1.52 8.79 -17.83
N ILE A 74 2.01 9.79 -17.10
CA ILE A 74 3.01 10.74 -17.59
C ILE A 74 4.23 10.66 -16.70
N ASP A 75 5.37 10.34 -17.31
CA ASP A 75 6.66 10.32 -16.65
C ASP A 75 7.38 11.63 -16.88
N VAL A 76 7.84 12.26 -15.81
CA VAL A 76 8.68 13.46 -15.84
C VAL A 76 10.00 13.14 -15.17
N THR A 77 11.12 13.40 -15.88
CA THR A 77 12.47 13.22 -15.32
C THR A 77 13.22 14.55 -15.39
N ILE A 78 13.69 15.00 -14.22
CA ILE A 78 14.48 16.24 -14.05
C ILE A 78 15.77 15.85 -13.32
N GLY A 79 16.89 15.81 -14.02
CA GLY A 79 18.14 15.28 -13.48
C GLY A 79 17.99 13.81 -13.09
N GLU A 80 18.23 13.49 -11.82
CA GLU A 80 18.06 12.13 -11.26
C GLU A 80 16.63 11.85 -10.73
N ASN A 81 15.83 12.88 -10.59
CA ASN A 81 14.48 12.74 -10.05
C ASN A 81 13.50 12.30 -11.14
N LYS A 82 12.73 11.25 -10.82
CA LYS A 82 11.66 10.74 -11.66
C LYS A 82 10.33 10.85 -10.92
N GLU A 83 9.34 11.43 -11.58
CA GLU A 83 7.96 11.45 -11.12
C GLU A 83 7.08 10.74 -12.16
N ASN A 84 6.13 9.95 -11.70
CA ASN A 84 5.05 9.38 -12.50
C ASN A 84 3.72 9.88 -11.95
N ALA A 85 2.84 10.32 -12.82
CA ALA A 85 1.50 10.75 -12.40
C ALA A 85 0.44 10.29 -13.40
N LYS A 86 -0.73 9.94 -12.86
CA LYS A 86 -1.90 9.59 -13.66
C LYS A 86 -2.65 10.84 -14.09
N PHE A 87 -2.99 10.88 -15.36
CA PHE A 87 -3.77 11.95 -15.96
C PHE A 87 -4.98 11.36 -16.70
N TYR A 88 -6.03 12.17 -16.74
CA TYR A 88 -7.24 11.90 -17.51
C TYR A 88 -7.44 13.04 -18.50
N VAL A 89 -7.81 12.69 -19.73
CA VAL A 89 -8.10 13.64 -20.79
C VAL A 89 -9.46 13.35 -21.40
N SER A 90 -10.25 14.37 -21.64
CA SER A 90 -11.52 14.20 -22.35
C SER A 90 -11.29 13.72 -23.78
N LYS A 91 -12.19 12.88 -24.31
CA LYS A 91 -12.04 12.31 -25.67
C LYS A 91 -11.95 13.37 -26.77
N ASP A 92 -12.49 14.58 -26.53
CA ASP A 92 -12.36 15.74 -27.41
C ASP A 92 -11.02 16.50 -27.25
N GLY A 93 -10.16 16.06 -26.31
CA GLY A 93 -8.83 16.62 -26.06
C GLY A 93 -8.80 18.00 -25.37
N ARG A 94 -9.96 18.50 -24.90
CA ARG A 94 -10.07 19.86 -24.35
C ARG A 94 -9.70 19.97 -22.87
N PHE A 95 -9.98 18.93 -22.07
CA PHE A 95 -9.80 18.97 -20.64
C PHE A 95 -8.75 17.94 -20.21
N LEU A 96 -7.79 18.38 -19.43
CA LEU A 96 -6.77 17.54 -18.79
C LEU A 96 -6.95 17.65 -17.28
N PHE A 97 -7.03 16.49 -16.60
CA PHE A 97 -7.16 16.39 -15.15
C PHE A 97 -6.04 15.49 -14.61
N ARG A 98 -5.36 15.94 -13.57
CA ARG A 98 -4.38 15.16 -12.80
C ARG A 98 -5.03 14.69 -11.51
N GLY A 99 -5.02 13.40 -11.25
CA GLY A 99 -5.59 12.85 -10.03
C GLY A 99 -5.87 11.36 -10.12
N GLU A 100 -6.53 10.86 -9.10
CA GLU A 100 -6.95 9.47 -9.00
C GLU A 100 -8.48 9.38 -9.04
N LEU A 101 -8.99 8.30 -9.64
CA LEU A 101 -10.40 7.97 -9.62
C LEU A 101 -10.66 6.96 -8.52
N SER A 102 -11.58 7.28 -7.64
CA SER A 102 -12.08 6.38 -6.61
C SER A 102 -13.46 5.84 -7.01
N ASP A 103 -13.59 4.53 -7.04
CA ASP A 103 -14.88 3.86 -7.23
C ASP A 103 -15.63 3.85 -5.90
N MET A 104 -16.60 4.75 -5.75
CA MET A 104 -17.39 4.90 -4.52
C MET A 104 -18.30 3.69 -4.21
N THR A 105 -18.44 2.74 -5.13
CA THR A 105 -19.18 1.47 -4.88
C THR A 105 -18.32 0.41 -4.20
N LYS A 106 -17.00 0.62 -4.11
CA LYS A 106 -16.05 -0.28 -3.44
C LYS A 106 -15.67 0.22 -2.07
N ASP A 107 -15.27 -0.70 -1.19
CA ASP A 107 -14.63 -0.30 0.06
C ASP A 107 -13.27 0.35 -0.25
N PRO A 108 -13.05 1.63 0.12
CA PRO A 108 -11.80 2.33 -0.16
C PRO A 108 -10.58 1.74 0.56
N LEU A 109 -10.78 0.86 1.52
CA LEU A 109 -9.73 0.21 2.29
C LEU A 109 -9.43 -1.23 1.83
N ALA A 110 -10.23 -1.77 0.90
CA ALA A 110 -10.15 -3.17 0.46
C ALA A 110 -8.76 -3.53 -0.08
N ASP A 111 -8.14 -2.66 -0.86
CA ASP A 111 -6.84 -2.89 -1.47
C ASP A 111 -5.73 -2.97 -0.40
N ASN A 112 -5.74 -2.08 0.59
CA ASN A 112 -4.81 -2.13 1.71
C ASN A 112 -5.01 -3.42 2.52
N LEU A 113 -6.25 -3.75 2.88
CA LEU A 113 -6.56 -4.96 3.65
C LEU A 113 -6.12 -6.23 2.93
N ALA A 114 -6.32 -6.31 1.61
CA ALA A 114 -5.92 -7.46 0.81
C ALA A 114 -4.39 -7.62 0.72
N GLN A 115 -3.64 -6.52 0.75
CA GLN A 115 -2.18 -6.52 0.62
C GLN A 115 -1.44 -6.65 1.95
N ILE A 116 -2.05 -6.26 3.08
CA ILE A 116 -1.44 -6.40 4.40
C ILE A 116 -1.33 -7.88 4.78
N ARG A 117 -0.11 -8.38 4.89
CA ARG A 117 0.17 -9.74 5.34
C ARG A 117 0.19 -9.81 6.86
N MET A 118 -0.91 -10.27 7.46
CA MET A 118 -1.07 -10.35 8.92
C MET A 118 -0.55 -11.66 9.53
N THR A 119 -0.22 -12.64 8.69
CA THR A 119 0.32 -13.94 9.11
C THR A 119 1.82 -13.87 9.34
N ASP A 120 2.34 -14.75 10.19
CA ASP A 120 3.77 -14.84 10.51
C ASP A 120 4.35 -13.50 11.00
N ALA A 121 3.61 -12.83 11.89
CA ALA A 121 3.98 -11.55 12.46
C ALA A 121 3.58 -11.51 13.95
N PRO A 122 4.40 -10.87 14.82
CA PRO A 122 4.03 -10.70 16.22
C PRO A 122 2.70 -9.97 16.34
N ALA A 123 1.83 -10.51 17.18
CA ALA A 123 0.51 -9.97 17.42
C ALA A 123 0.19 -9.89 18.91
N LEU A 124 -0.40 -8.78 19.34
CA LEU A 124 -0.89 -8.54 20.69
C LEU A 124 -2.40 -8.35 20.67
N GLY A 125 -3.13 -9.01 21.55
CA GLY A 125 -4.57 -8.91 21.67
C GLY A 125 -5.33 -10.08 21.03
N ASP A 126 -6.65 -10.05 21.12
CA ASP A 126 -7.52 -11.12 20.62
C ASP A 126 -7.51 -11.16 19.07
N PRO A 127 -7.26 -12.33 18.46
CA PRO A 127 -7.37 -12.50 16.99
C PRO A 127 -8.76 -12.10 16.43
N LYS A 128 -9.80 -12.10 17.25
CA LYS A 128 -11.17 -11.71 16.90
C LYS A 128 -11.51 -10.27 17.25
N ALA A 129 -10.53 -9.47 17.69
CA ALA A 129 -10.75 -8.06 17.99
C ALA A 129 -11.34 -7.34 16.77
N PRO A 130 -12.38 -6.50 16.95
CA PRO A 130 -13.01 -5.79 15.84
C PRO A 130 -12.10 -4.76 15.18
N VAL A 131 -11.05 -4.32 15.86
CA VAL A 131 -10.06 -3.39 15.32
C VAL A 131 -8.68 -4.03 15.31
N THR A 132 -8.02 -3.99 14.17
CA THR A 132 -6.63 -4.42 14.02
C THR A 132 -5.78 -3.22 13.62
N ILE A 133 -4.75 -2.96 14.40
CA ILE A 133 -3.67 -2.02 14.09
C ILE A 133 -2.51 -2.84 13.52
N VAL A 134 -2.00 -2.45 12.36
CA VAL A 134 -0.77 -2.99 11.81
C VAL A 134 0.24 -1.85 11.74
N GLU A 135 1.34 -1.96 12.48
CA GLU A 135 2.43 -0.99 12.46
C GLU A 135 3.62 -1.51 11.66
N TYR A 136 4.04 -0.76 10.65
CA TYR A 136 5.34 -0.92 10.00
C TYR A 136 6.32 0.00 10.72
N SER A 137 7.26 -0.60 11.43
CA SER A 137 8.04 0.09 12.45
C SER A 137 9.52 -0.28 12.37
N ASP A 138 10.35 0.65 12.86
CA ASP A 138 11.79 0.54 12.94
C ASP A 138 12.23 0.76 14.40
N PHE A 139 12.91 -0.20 14.98
CA PHE A 139 13.31 -0.15 16.38
C PHE A 139 14.27 0.99 16.71
N GLU A 140 15.02 1.51 15.74
CA GLU A 140 15.94 2.64 15.95
C GLU A 140 15.29 4.00 15.70
N CYS A 141 14.11 4.03 15.04
CA CYS A 141 13.42 5.27 14.71
C CYS A 141 12.82 5.93 15.98
N PRO A 142 13.17 7.19 16.28
CA PRO A 142 12.62 7.88 17.47
C PRO A 142 11.11 8.10 17.41
N VAL A 143 10.55 8.29 16.19
CA VAL A 143 9.10 8.45 16.02
C VAL A 143 8.37 7.13 16.26
N CYS A 144 9.02 5.98 15.98
CA CYS A 144 8.47 4.66 16.32
C CYS A 144 8.42 4.43 17.83
N ARG A 145 9.41 4.94 18.58
CA ARG A 145 9.34 4.97 20.06
C ARG A 145 8.14 5.78 20.54
N ASN A 146 7.88 6.95 19.95
CA ASN A 146 6.70 7.73 20.31
C ASN A 146 5.39 6.96 20.02
N LEU A 147 5.35 6.17 18.94
CA LEU A 147 4.21 5.30 18.66
C LEU A 147 4.06 4.20 19.73
N HIS A 148 5.16 3.56 20.12
CA HIS A 148 5.17 2.58 21.19
C HIS A 148 4.57 3.17 22.49
N ASP A 149 5.02 4.35 22.92
CA ASP A 149 4.51 5.02 24.12
C ASP A 149 3.03 5.38 23.99
N ALA A 150 2.60 5.86 22.81
CA ALA A 150 1.20 6.14 22.52
C ALA A 150 0.35 4.88 22.62
N LEU A 151 0.75 3.78 21.98
CA LEU A 151 0.01 2.52 22.03
C LEU A 151 -0.08 1.94 23.45
N ARG A 152 1.01 2.00 24.24
CA ARG A 152 0.98 1.60 25.66
C ARG A 152 -0.02 2.39 26.49
N SER A 153 -0.19 3.68 26.19
CA SER A 153 -1.12 4.57 26.90
C SER A 153 -2.58 4.31 26.51
N ILE A 154 -2.86 4.11 25.22
CA ILE A 154 -4.24 4.07 24.72
C ILE A 154 -4.87 2.68 24.74
N LEU A 155 -4.11 1.61 24.46
CA LEU A 155 -4.66 0.26 24.31
C LEU A 155 -5.43 -0.25 25.54
N PRO A 156 -4.99 0.01 26.79
CA PRO A 156 -5.74 -0.42 27.98
C PRO A 156 -7.19 0.09 28.04
N ASN A 157 -7.46 1.25 27.41
CA ASN A 157 -8.79 1.86 27.42
C ASN A 157 -9.82 1.10 26.54
N TYR A 158 -9.36 0.18 25.70
CA TYR A 158 -10.21 -0.52 24.75
C TYR A 158 -10.62 -1.95 25.15
N GLY A 159 -10.15 -2.44 26.29
CA GLY A 159 -10.64 -3.69 26.88
C GLY A 159 -10.59 -4.90 25.97
N GLY A 160 -9.47 -5.10 25.24
CA GLY A 160 -9.28 -6.23 24.32
C GLY A 160 -9.99 -6.10 22.96
N LYS A 161 -10.61 -4.96 22.65
CA LYS A 161 -11.27 -4.72 21.37
C LYS A 161 -10.31 -4.33 20.23
N VAL A 162 -9.03 -4.17 20.56
CA VAL A 162 -7.96 -3.79 19.61
C VAL A 162 -6.89 -4.86 19.63
N ARG A 163 -6.45 -5.27 18.45
CA ARG A 163 -5.30 -6.13 18.21
C ARG A 163 -4.20 -5.32 17.55
N VAL A 164 -2.94 -5.53 17.93
CA VAL A 164 -1.78 -4.91 17.28
C VAL A 164 -0.97 -5.99 16.60
N ILE A 165 -0.50 -5.71 15.38
CA ILE A 165 0.42 -6.55 14.62
C ILE A 165 1.65 -5.72 14.29
N PHE A 166 2.83 -6.22 14.65
CA PHE A 166 4.10 -5.58 14.35
C PHE A 166 4.67 -6.09 13.03
N LYS A 167 5.18 -5.17 12.22
CA LYS A 167 5.84 -5.45 10.94
C LYS A 167 7.18 -4.73 10.91
N ASP A 168 8.27 -5.48 10.67
CA ASP A 168 9.59 -4.87 10.53
C ASP A 168 9.67 -4.04 9.25
N PHE A 169 10.16 -2.82 9.42
CA PHE A 169 10.50 -1.92 8.32
C PHE A 169 11.77 -1.11 8.67
N PRO A 170 12.94 -1.76 8.86
CA PRO A 170 14.17 -1.07 9.18
C PRO A 170 14.63 -0.19 8.01
N ILE A 171 14.97 1.08 8.31
CA ILE A 171 15.52 2.05 7.34
C ILE A 171 17.04 2.09 7.52
N GLU A 172 17.73 1.05 7.04
CA GLU A 172 19.15 0.81 7.31
C GLU A 172 20.08 1.96 6.89
N GLN A 173 19.66 2.78 5.91
CA GLN A 173 20.43 3.95 5.45
C GLN A 173 20.48 5.07 6.49
N LEU A 174 19.49 5.16 7.38
CA LEU A 174 19.38 6.18 8.42
C LEU A 174 19.69 5.61 9.82
N HIS A 175 19.44 4.32 10.00
CA HIS A 175 19.39 3.65 11.29
C HIS A 175 20.33 2.43 11.31
N PRO A 176 21.60 2.60 11.73
CA PRO A 176 22.65 1.60 11.58
C PRO A 176 22.45 0.31 12.39
N TRP A 177 21.64 0.31 13.44
CA TRP A 177 21.36 -0.91 14.22
C TRP A 177 19.91 -1.43 14.06
N ALA A 178 19.08 -0.75 13.29
CA ALA A 178 17.68 -1.13 13.06
C ALA A 178 17.51 -2.57 12.57
N ARG A 179 18.35 -3.01 11.61
CA ARG A 179 18.30 -4.38 11.10
C ARG A 179 18.64 -5.41 12.19
N THR A 180 19.64 -5.14 13.02
CA THR A 180 20.03 -6.03 14.12
C THR A 180 18.86 -6.21 15.09
N ALA A 181 18.18 -5.13 15.45
CA ALA A 181 17.02 -5.17 16.34
C ALA A 181 15.81 -5.87 15.70
N ALA A 182 15.56 -5.64 14.41
CA ALA A 182 14.49 -6.32 13.68
C ALA A 182 14.71 -7.86 13.65
N ILE A 183 15.95 -8.30 13.36
CA ILE A 183 16.34 -9.71 13.42
C ILE A 183 16.13 -10.27 14.84
N ALA A 184 16.53 -9.53 15.86
CA ALA A 184 16.33 -9.91 17.26
C ALA A 184 14.84 -10.09 17.60
N GLY A 185 13.98 -9.15 17.17
CA GLY A 185 12.54 -9.28 17.31
C GLY A 185 12.00 -10.55 16.66
N ARG A 186 12.44 -10.86 15.42
CA ARG A 186 12.05 -12.10 14.75
C ARG A 186 12.52 -13.35 15.49
N CYS A 187 13.72 -13.34 16.05
CA CYS A 187 14.23 -14.46 16.84
C CYS A 187 13.47 -14.63 18.15
N ALA A 188 13.09 -13.55 18.80
CA ALA A 188 12.24 -13.59 19.98
C ALA A 188 10.87 -14.20 19.67
N TYR A 189 10.22 -13.72 18.59
CA TYR A 189 8.92 -14.22 18.14
C TYR A 189 8.96 -15.72 17.80
N ARG A 190 10.01 -16.19 17.11
CA ARG A 190 10.16 -17.60 16.72
C ARG A 190 10.37 -18.51 17.91
N GLN A 191 11.16 -18.08 18.91
CA GLN A 191 11.45 -18.90 20.07
C GLN A 191 10.24 -18.96 21.01
N LYS A 192 9.58 -17.80 21.23
CA LYS A 192 8.45 -17.65 22.14
C LYS A 192 7.61 -16.43 21.74
N PRO A 193 6.50 -16.58 21.01
CA PRO A 193 5.74 -15.45 20.47
C PRO A 193 5.40 -14.35 21.48
N GLU A 194 5.03 -14.71 22.71
CA GLU A 194 4.71 -13.76 23.77
C GLU A 194 5.93 -12.99 24.31
N ALA A 195 7.13 -13.56 24.24
CA ALA A 195 8.35 -12.89 24.67
C ALA A 195 8.76 -11.77 23.71
N PHE A 196 8.29 -11.78 22.47
CA PHE A 196 8.52 -10.68 21.52
C PHE A 196 8.15 -9.33 22.13
N TRP A 197 6.95 -9.21 22.74
CA TRP A 197 6.45 -7.94 23.25
C TRP A 197 7.29 -7.40 24.42
N LYS A 198 7.88 -8.28 25.22
CA LYS A 198 8.83 -7.87 26.26
C LYS A 198 10.16 -7.39 25.67
N VAL A 199 10.65 -8.05 24.62
CA VAL A 199 11.85 -7.60 23.89
C VAL A 199 11.58 -6.27 23.19
N TYR A 200 10.41 -6.12 22.57
CA TYR A 200 9.93 -4.91 21.93
C TYR A 200 9.92 -3.72 22.90
N ASP A 201 9.32 -3.91 24.09
CA ASP A 201 9.33 -2.88 25.14
C ASP A 201 10.75 -2.53 25.58
N LEU A 202 11.60 -3.54 25.85
CA LEU A 202 12.98 -3.32 26.30
C LEU A 202 13.81 -2.56 25.25
N ILE A 203 13.61 -2.81 23.97
CA ILE A 203 14.34 -2.10 22.92
C ILE A 203 13.91 -0.62 22.89
N TYR A 204 12.60 -0.32 22.86
CA TYR A 204 12.12 1.06 22.80
C TYR A 204 12.40 1.83 24.11
N ASP A 205 12.19 1.22 25.27
CA ASP A 205 12.46 1.85 26.57
C ASP A 205 13.96 2.21 26.73
N ASN A 206 14.85 1.50 26.04
CA ASN A 206 16.31 1.69 26.12
C ASN A 206 16.95 2.19 24.81
N GLN A 207 16.15 2.71 23.88
CA GLN A 207 16.61 3.10 22.54
C GLN A 207 17.84 4.02 22.57
N GLU A 208 17.90 4.96 23.50
CA GLU A 208 18.96 5.96 23.59
C GLU A 208 20.35 5.41 23.97
N ILE A 209 20.41 4.22 24.60
CA ILE A 209 21.66 3.58 25.01
C ILE A 209 22.11 2.46 24.06
N ILE A 210 21.36 2.23 22.98
CA ILE A 210 21.71 1.28 21.94
C ILE A 210 22.49 2.00 20.84
N SER A 211 23.53 1.36 20.34
CA SER A 211 24.35 1.84 19.23
C SER A 211 24.75 0.69 18.33
N ALA A 212 25.22 0.96 17.12
CA ALA A 212 25.72 -0.08 16.22
C ALA A 212 26.79 -0.98 16.86
N GLY A 213 27.62 -0.42 17.76
CA GLY A 213 28.69 -1.17 18.42
C GLY A 213 28.21 -2.10 19.53
N ASN A 214 27.04 -1.85 20.14
CA ASN A 214 26.53 -2.65 21.26
C ASN A 214 25.22 -3.36 20.99
N ALA A 215 24.57 -3.11 19.84
CA ALA A 215 23.23 -3.61 19.53
C ALA A 215 23.12 -5.14 19.69
N TRP A 216 24.06 -5.89 19.14
CA TRP A 216 24.07 -7.35 19.28
C TRP A 216 24.02 -7.80 20.75
N THR A 217 24.91 -7.27 21.57
CA THR A 217 24.98 -7.60 23.01
C THR A 217 23.70 -7.21 23.72
N LYS A 218 23.18 -5.99 23.45
CA LYS A 218 21.92 -5.52 24.02
C LYS A 218 20.74 -6.41 23.65
N MET A 219 20.63 -6.85 22.40
CA MET A 219 19.54 -7.75 21.96
C MET A 219 19.60 -9.10 22.69
N VAL A 220 20.80 -9.67 22.88
CA VAL A 220 20.98 -10.91 23.65
C VAL A 220 20.62 -10.72 25.13
N ASP A 221 20.99 -9.58 25.71
CA ASP A 221 20.64 -9.24 27.10
C ASP A 221 19.11 -9.10 27.27
N TYR A 222 18.44 -8.41 26.34
CA TYR A 222 16.99 -8.23 26.39
C TYR A 222 16.24 -9.56 26.14
N ALA A 223 16.76 -10.41 25.27
CA ALA A 223 16.24 -11.76 25.08
C ALA A 223 16.31 -12.56 26.38
N SER A 224 17.45 -12.55 27.07
CA SER A 224 17.65 -13.23 28.36
C SER A 224 16.70 -12.70 29.44
N GLN A 225 16.55 -11.37 29.56
CA GLN A 225 15.59 -10.73 30.45
C GLN A 225 14.14 -11.08 30.14
N SER A 226 13.87 -11.46 28.90
CA SER A 226 12.55 -11.89 28.42
C SER A 226 12.28 -13.39 28.59
N GLY A 227 13.23 -14.12 29.21
CA GLY A 227 13.10 -15.56 29.44
C GLY A 227 13.31 -16.42 28.20
N LEU A 228 14.13 -15.95 27.27
CA LEU A 228 14.55 -16.68 26.08
C LEU A 228 15.91 -17.37 26.32
N GLU A 229 16.12 -18.50 25.66
CA GLU A 229 17.36 -19.24 25.72
C GLU A 229 18.44 -18.53 24.89
N ALA A 230 19.49 -18.03 25.57
CA ALA A 230 20.48 -17.14 24.98
C ALA A 230 21.25 -17.76 23.81
N GLU A 231 21.66 -19.04 23.90
CA GLU A 231 22.41 -19.69 22.82
C GLU A 231 21.54 -19.98 21.58
N ALA A 232 20.30 -20.41 21.79
CA ALA A 232 19.34 -20.59 20.69
C ALA A 232 19.01 -19.22 20.05
N PHE A 233 18.90 -18.16 20.84
CA PHE A 233 18.66 -16.81 20.34
C PHE A 233 19.83 -16.29 19.50
N LYS A 234 21.08 -16.43 19.97
CA LYS A 234 22.29 -16.06 19.21
C LYS A 234 22.38 -16.82 17.89
N SER A 235 22.11 -18.14 17.92
CA SER A 235 22.08 -18.96 16.70
C SER A 235 21.04 -18.49 15.71
N CYS A 236 19.84 -18.12 16.18
CA CYS A 236 18.80 -17.55 15.35
C CYS A 236 19.23 -16.20 14.74
N MET A 237 19.80 -15.29 15.56
CA MET A 237 20.25 -13.98 15.06
C MET A 237 21.33 -14.09 13.99
N ALA A 238 22.16 -15.16 14.04
CA ALA A 238 23.18 -15.43 13.04
C ALA A 238 22.63 -16.15 11.80
N SER A 239 21.36 -16.59 11.84
CA SER A 239 20.77 -17.39 10.75
C SER A 239 20.27 -16.51 9.59
N PRO A 240 20.41 -16.98 8.33
CA PRO A 240 19.86 -16.28 7.17
C PRO A 240 18.33 -16.15 7.20
N GLU A 241 17.65 -17.09 7.84
CA GLU A 241 16.18 -17.18 7.87
C GLU A 241 15.55 -16.02 8.64
N ALA A 242 16.19 -15.56 9.71
CA ALA A 242 15.71 -14.42 10.49
C ALA A 242 15.80 -13.14 9.67
N GLY A 243 16.92 -12.93 8.94
CA GLY A 243 17.09 -11.83 8.01
C GLY A 243 16.10 -11.88 6.83
N ALA A 244 15.82 -13.09 6.30
CA ALA A 244 14.84 -13.27 5.23
C ALA A 244 13.42 -12.88 5.69
N ALA A 245 13.04 -13.17 6.94
CA ALA A 245 11.74 -12.77 7.48
C ALA A 245 11.60 -11.24 7.59
N VAL A 246 12.66 -10.54 8.01
CA VAL A 246 12.71 -9.06 8.01
C VAL A 246 12.56 -8.52 6.59
N ASN A 247 13.31 -9.06 5.63
CA ASN A 247 13.22 -8.64 4.22
C ASN A 247 11.81 -8.86 3.65
N ALA A 248 11.16 -9.98 3.98
CA ALA A 248 9.79 -10.26 3.52
C ALA A 248 8.76 -9.28 4.12
N SER A 249 8.97 -8.86 5.37
CA SER A 249 8.15 -7.83 6.01
C SER A 249 8.35 -6.47 5.35
N HIS A 250 9.60 -6.05 5.14
CA HIS A 250 9.97 -4.82 4.45
C HIS A 250 9.36 -4.76 3.05
N ALA A 251 9.56 -5.79 2.23
CA ALA A 251 9.00 -5.88 0.89
C ALA A 251 7.45 -5.85 0.86
N ASN A 252 6.79 -6.33 1.92
CA ASN A 252 5.35 -6.17 2.05
C ASN A 252 4.96 -4.71 2.32
N GLY A 253 5.73 -4.00 3.14
CA GLY A 253 5.53 -2.56 3.36
C GLY A 253 5.74 -1.75 2.08
N GLU A 254 6.79 -2.03 1.30
CA GLU A 254 7.03 -1.35 0.01
C GLU A 254 5.86 -1.49 -0.96
N LYS A 255 5.21 -2.68 -1.03
CA LYS A 255 3.99 -2.88 -1.84
C LYS A 255 2.81 -2.05 -1.38
N LEU A 256 2.77 -1.68 -0.12
CA LEU A 256 1.79 -0.79 0.51
C LEU A 256 2.26 0.67 0.48
N GLU A 257 3.31 0.97 -0.30
CA GLU A 257 3.91 2.30 -0.42
C GLU A 257 4.36 2.89 0.93
N VAL A 258 4.75 2.02 1.88
CA VAL A 258 5.41 2.46 3.12
C VAL A 258 6.79 2.98 2.74
N ASN A 259 7.04 4.26 2.99
CA ASN A 259 8.29 4.95 2.67
C ASN A 259 8.90 5.70 3.88
N SER A 260 8.24 5.59 5.02
CA SER A 260 8.70 6.17 6.30
C SER A 260 8.11 5.40 7.47
N THR A 261 8.77 5.47 8.63
CA THR A 261 8.35 4.82 9.87
C THR A 261 8.07 5.81 10.98
N PRO A 262 7.09 5.52 11.83
CA PRO A 262 6.13 4.44 11.66
C PRO A 262 5.07 4.75 10.60
N THR A 263 4.62 3.73 9.86
CA THR A 263 3.37 3.77 9.10
C THR A 263 2.40 2.79 9.72
N VAL A 264 1.20 3.27 10.02
CA VAL A 264 0.18 2.52 10.76
C VAL A 264 -1.06 2.32 9.89
N PHE A 265 -1.63 1.13 9.94
CA PHE A 265 -2.92 0.82 9.32
C PHE A 265 -3.93 0.40 10.40
N VAL A 266 -5.00 1.12 10.55
CA VAL A 266 -6.13 0.77 11.44
C VAL A 266 -7.27 0.24 10.58
N ASN A 267 -7.52 -1.06 10.61
CA ASN A 267 -8.45 -1.75 9.69
C ASN A 267 -8.27 -1.31 8.23
N GLY A 268 -7.02 -1.23 7.75
CA GLY A 268 -6.67 -0.80 6.39
C GLY A 268 -6.55 0.70 6.18
N ARG A 269 -6.97 1.53 7.14
CA ARG A 269 -6.87 2.99 7.10
C ARG A 269 -5.46 3.44 7.46
N ARG A 270 -4.74 3.97 6.47
CA ARG A 270 -3.33 4.37 6.60
C ARG A 270 -3.17 5.71 7.33
N MET A 271 -2.16 5.78 8.17
CA MET A 271 -1.57 7.02 8.68
C MET A 271 -0.04 6.90 8.76
N VAL A 272 0.65 8.01 8.76
CA VAL A 272 2.11 8.09 8.90
C VAL A 272 2.43 8.88 10.17
N GLY A 273 3.42 8.39 10.94
CA GLY A 273 3.81 9.00 12.22
C GLY A 273 3.08 8.41 13.42
N ALA A 274 3.22 9.08 14.56
CA ALA A 274 2.81 8.60 15.89
C ALA A 274 1.71 9.47 16.52
N ASP A 275 0.72 9.90 15.74
CA ASP A 275 -0.39 10.72 16.24
C ASP A 275 -1.39 9.86 17.02
N ALA A 276 -1.26 9.87 18.34
CA ALA A 276 -2.12 9.13 19.27
C ALA A 276 -3.61 9.49 19.11
N HIS A 277 -3.91 10.79 18.91
CA HIS A 277 -5.29 11.25 18.75
C HIS A 277 -5.94 10.71 17.47
N LEU A 278 -5.21 10.72 16.36
CA LEU A 278 -5.69 10.17 15.10
C LEU A 278 -5.88 8.65 15.18
N ILE A 279 -4.99 7.93 15.89
CA ILE A 279 -5.14 6.50 16.15
C ILE A 279 -6.44 6.23 16.93
N GLU A 280 -6.68 6.98 18.02
CA GLU A 280 -7.90 6.84 18.82
C GLU A 280 -9.14 7.16 17.99
N GLN A 281 -9.11 8.20 17.18
CA GLN A 281 -10.20 8.56 16.27
C GLN A 281 -10.54 7.39 15.32
N TYR A 282 -9.52 6.76 14.72
CA TYR A 282 -9.73 5.62 13.83
C TYR A 282 -10.26 4.39 14.57
N ILE A 283 -9.73 4.07 15.75
CA ILE A 283 -10.23 2.98 16.59
C ILE A 283 -11.70 3.21 16.93
N ASN A 284 -12.06 4.40 17.41
CA ASN A 284 -13.42 4.73 17.81
C ASN A 284 -14.40 4.66 16.63
N TYR A 285 -14.00 5.13 15.46
CA TYR A 285 -14.77 5.01 14.23
C TYR A 285 -15.04 3.55 13.85
N GLU A 286 -14.02 2.70 13.87
CA GLU A 286 -14.15 1.29 13.52
C GLU A 286 -15.00 0.51 14.55
N LEU A 287 -14.87 0.83 15.83
CA LEU A 287 -15.71 0.25 16.89
C LEU A 287 -17.18 0.63 16.73
N ALA A 288 -17.48 1.88 16.39
CA ALA A 288 -18.83 2.35 16.13
C ALA A 288 -19.45 1.63 14.92
N LYS A 289 -18.69 1.50 13.82
CA LYS A 289 -19.08 0.77 12.60
C LYS A 289 -19.40 -0.70 12.93
N ALA A 290 -18.55 -1.39 13.69
CA ALA A 290 -18.75 -2.77 14.10
C ALA A 290 -19.99 -2.95 15.00
N GLY A 291 -20.28 -1.99 15.87
CA GLY A 291 -21.49 -1.97 16.71
C GLY A 291 -22.76 -1.78 15.90
N ALA A 292 -22.76 -0.88 14.92
CA ALA A 292 -23.89 -0.65 14.01
C ALA A 292 -24.22 -1.89 13.17
N ASN A 293 -23.22 -2.58 12.62
CA ASN A 293 -23.43 -3.81 11.84
C ASN A 293 -24.07 -4.93 12.66
N LYS A 294 -23.61 -5.16 13.91
CA LYS A 294 -24.22 -6.15 14.82
C LYS A 294 -25.67 -5.84 15.17
N SER A 295 -26.06 -4.58 15.17
CA SER A 295 -27.44 -4.14 15.44
C SER A 295 -28.34 -4.34 14.21
N ALA A 296 -27.81 -4.22 13.00
CA ALA A 296 -28.52 -4.46 11.75
C ALA A 296 -28.77 -5.96 11.48
N GLU A 297 -27.83 -6.83 11.81
CA GLU A 297 -27.97 -8.30 11.68
C GLU A 297 -28.98 -8.91 12.65
N LYS A 298 -29.31 -8.22 13.74
CA LYS A 298 -30.29 -8.68 14.74
C LYS A 298 -31.72 -8.26 14.47
N ARG A 299 -31.99 -7.50 13.43
CA ARG A 299 -33.33 -7.06 12.96
C ARG A 299 -33.82 -7.85 11.77
#